data_e693beca9ef12de0cb28b0549e557d57
#
_entry.id   e693beca9ef12de0cb28b0549e557d57
#
_cell.length_a   1.000
_cell.length_b   1.000
_cell.length_c   1.000
_cell.angle_alpha   90.00
_cell.angle_beta   90.00
_cell.angle_gamma   90.00
#
_symmetry.space_group_name_H-M   'P 1'
#
loop_
_entity.id
_entity.type
_entity.pdbx_description
1 polymer ?
#
loop_
_entity_poly.entity_id
_entity_poly.type
_entity_poly.pdbx_seq_one_letter_code
_entity_poly.pdbx_strand_id
1 'polypeptide(L)'
;MVEQSPALTDETRYRLLTYLAAHPEASQRDLARELDVSVGKINYCLRSLIDKGLLKIRNFRQNMNKLSYAYVLTPKGLEEKINVTYRFLRRKIEEYDALSAEIEHLRQEVEKGAPETRSRAGT
;
A
#
# COMPACT_ATOMS: atom_id res chain seq x y z
N MET A 1 18.51 -11.05 8.37
CA MET A 1 18.11 -10.94 8.12
C MET A 1 17.63 -10.42 7.83
N VAL A 2 17.56 -10.06 7.72
CA VAL A 2 17.09 -9.66 7.39
C VAL A 2 16.65 -9.19 6.81
N GLU A 3 16.53 -9.00 6.61
CA GLU A 3 16.13 -8.60 6.12
C GLU A 3 15.61 -8.20 5.29
N GLN A 4 15.36 -8.91 5.21
CA GLN A 4 14.54 -8.56 4.22
C GLN A 4 13.98 -7.28 4.44
N SER A 5 13.69 -6.57 3.50
CA SER A 5 13.27 -5.23 3.72
C SER A 5 11.77 -5.14 3.84
N PRO A 6 11.26 -4.76 4.99
CA PRO A 6 9.83 -4.55 5.10
C PRO A 6 9.33 -3.39 4.25
N ALA A 7 10.24 -2.58 3.73
CA ALA A 7 9.85 -1.43 2.91
C ALA A 7 9.18 -1.83 1.61
N LEU A 8 9.37 -3.09 1.18
CA LEU A 8 8.82 -3.54 -0.10
C LEU A 8 7.76 -4.61 0.09
N THR A 9 6.93 -4.45 1.11
CA THR A 9 5.77 -5.31 1.24
C THR A 9 4.85 -5.11 0.05
N ASP A 10 3.94 -6.05 -0.17
CA ASP A 10 2.96 -5.92 -1.26
C ASP A 10 2.14 -4.65 -1.11
N GLU A 11 1.77 -4.30 0.11
CA GLU A 11 0.98 -3.08 0.31
C GLU A 11 1.76 -1.84 -0.08
N THR A 12 3.01 -1.74 0.34
CA THR A 12 3.83 -0.58 0.01
C THR A 12 4.03 -0.49 -1.50
N ARG A 13 4.33 -1.62 -2.13
CA ARG A 13 4.53 -1.65 -3.57
C ARG A 13 3.26 -1.26 -4.31
N TYR A 14 2.12 -1.80 -3.88
CA TYR A 14 0.85 -1.45 -4.47
C TYR A 14 0.58 0.05 -4.37
N ARG A 15 0.74 0.61 -3.16
CA ARG A 15 0.43 2.02 -2.95
C ARG A 15 1.36 2.91 -3.76
N LEU A 16 2.64 2.57 -3.80
CA LEU A 16 3.61 3.40 -4.49
C LEU A 16 3.42 3.35 -6.00
N LEU A 17 3.27 2.16 -6.57
CA LEU A 17 3.08 2.04 -8.01
C LEU A 17 1.76 2.67 -8.45
N THR A 18 0.72 2.48 -7.65
CA THR A 18 -0.59 3.05 -7.98
C THR A 18 -0.55 4.57 -7.94
N TYR A 19 0.06 5.12 -6.91
CA TYR A 19 0.13 6.57 -6.80
C TYR A 19 0.98 7.17 -7.92
N LEU A 20 2.11 6.55 -8.22
CA LEU A 20 2.99 7.07 -9.28
C LEU A 20 2.37 6.95 -10.66
N ALA A 21 1.55 5.93 -10.89
CA ALA A 21 0.87 5.82 -12.18
C ALA A 21 -0.03 7.02 -12.41
N ALA A 22 -0.63 7.55 -11.36
CA ALA A 22 -1.52 8.71 -11.45
C ALA A 22 -0.76 10.03 -11.29
N HIS A 23 0.36 10.02 -10.59
CA HIS A 23 1.10 11.24 -10.25
C HIS A 23 2.59 11.04 -10.46
N PRO A 24 3.03 10.89 -11.71
CA PRO A 24 4.45 10.59 -11.96
C PRO A 24 5.39 11.72 -11.54
N GLU A 25 4.87 12.93 -11.39
CA GLU A 25 5.70 14.08 -11.02
C GLU A 25 5.72 14.33 -9.53
N ALA A 26 5.16 13.43 -8.74
CA ALA A 26 5.17 13.59 -7.30
C ALA A 26 6.60 13.59 -6.77
N SER A 27 6.88 14.49 -5.84
CA SER A 27 8.18 14.52 -5.19
C SER A 27 8.27 13.40 -4.15
N GLN A 28 9.50 13.14 -3.70
CA GLN A 28 9.65 12.15 -2.64
C GLN A 28 8.93 12.58 -1.37
N ARG A 29 8.84 13.88 -1.11
CA ARG A 29 8.08 14.39 0.01
C ARG A 29 6.59 14.10 -0.15
N ASP A 30 6.07 14.32 -1.36
CA ASP A 30 4.67 14.01 -1.63
C ASP A 30 4.38 12.55 -1.38
N LEU A 31 5.26 11.69 -1.85
CA LEU A 31 5.10 10.25 -1.68
C LEU A 31 5.18 9.86 -0.22
N ALA A 32 6.11 10.46 0.51
CA ALA A 32 6.25 10.16 1.94
C ALA A 32 4.98 10.55 2.69
N ARG A 33 4.40 11.68 2.34
CA ARG A 33 3.17 12.13 2.98
C ARG A 33 2.02 11.22 2.62
N GLU A 34 1.92 10.87 1.35
CA GLU A 34 0.81 10.04 0.88
C GLU A 34 0.86 8.65 1.50
N LEU A 35 2.04 8.08 1.63
CA LEU A 35 2.18 6.74 2.18
C LEU A 35 2.39 6.73 3.68
N ASP A 36 2.51 7.90 4.29
CA ASP A 36 2.71 8.04 5.73
C ASP A 36 3.97 7.32 6.19
N VAL A 37 5.07 7.58 5.49
CA VAL A 37 6.37 7.02 5.82
C VAL A 37 7.41 8.13 5.69
N SER A 38 8.63 7.82 6.09
CA SER A 38 9.71 8.80 5.99
C SER A 38 10.19 8.97 4.55
N VAL A 39 10.79 10.12 4.28
CA VAL A 39 11.37 10.36 2.96
C VAL A 39 12.50 9.35 2.68
N GLY A 40 13.26 9.00 3.71
CA GLY A 40 14.30 7.99 3.53
C GLY A 40 13.76 6.66 3.09
N LYS A 41 12.61 6.26 3.67
CA LYS A 41 12.00 5.01 3.26
C LYS A 41 11.50 5.09 1.82
N ILE A 42 10.94 6.23 1.43
CA ILE A 42 10.50 6.42 0.05
C ILE A 42 11.69 6.32 -0.90
N ASN A 43 12.79 6.98 -0.55
CA ASN A 43 13.98 6.92 -1.39
C ASN A 43 14.46 5.48 -1.56
N TYR A 44 14.49 4.73 -0.47
CA TYR A 44 14.88 3.33 -0.52
C TYR A 44 13.96 2.52 -1.44
N CYS A 45 12.65 2.73 -1.29
CA CYS A 45 11.69 2.00 -2.11
C CYS A 45 11.83 2.34 -3.59
N LEU A 46 11.98 3.64 -3.90
CA LEU A 46 12.12 4.06 -5.28
C LEU A 46 13.37 3.46 -5.92
N ARG A 47 14.48 3.49 -5.20
CA ARG A 47 15.72 2.92 -5.73
C ARG A 47 15.58 1.43 -5.98
N SER A 48 14.94 0.73 -5.06
CA SER A 48 14.72 -0.70 -5.24
C SER A 48 13.88 -0.99 -6.47
N LEU A 49 12.82 -0.22 -6.66
CA LEU A 49 11.95 -0.42 -7.83
C LEU A 49 12.68 -0.09 -9.13
N ILE A 50 13.52 0.94 -9.11
CA ILE A 50 14.33 1.27 -10.27
C ILE A 50 15.31 0.16 -10.57
N ASP A 51 15.98 -0.35 -9.53
CA ASP A 51 16.94 -1.43 -9.70
C ASP A 51 16.30 -2.68 -10.29
N LYS A 52 15.04 -2.91 -9.98
CA LYS A 52 14.32 -4.07 -10.51
C LYS A 52 13.73 -3.83 -11.88
N GLY A 53 13.92 -2.63 -12.44
CA GLY A 53 13.40 -2.31 -13.76
C GLY A 53 11.93 -2.01 -13.79
N LEU A 54 11.33 -1.70 -12.64
CA LEU A 54 9.90 -1.43 -12.56
C LEU A 54 9.59 0.05 -12.71
N LEU A 55 10.54 0.90 -12.36
CA LEU A 55 10.43 2.34 -12.52
C LEU A 55 11.65 2.86 -13.26
N LYS A 56 11.49 3.97 -13.93
CA LYS A 56 12.61 4.72 -14.49
C LYS A 56 12.40 6.18 -14.19
N ILE A 57 13.52 6.91 -14.14
CA ILE A 57 13.48 8.34 -13.91
C ILE A 57 13.46 9.03 -15.28
N ARG A 58 12.54 9.96 -15.44
CA ARG A 58 12.50 10.80 -16.62
C ARG A 58 12.72 12.23 -16.19
N ASN A 59 13.65 12.91 -16.86
CA ASN A 59 13.90 14.31 -16.61
C ASN A 59 13.01 15.14 -17.52
N PHE A 60 12.55 16.25 -17.01
CA PHE A 60 11.81 17.19 -17.85
C PHE A 60 12.06 18.59 -17.32
N ARG A 61 11.91 19.57 -18.18
CA ARG A 61 12.17 20.94 -17.82
C ARG A 61 10.85 21.65 -17.55
N GLN A 62 10.69 22.12 -16.32
CA GLN A 62 9.49 22.84 -15.95
C GLN A 62 9.54 24.29 -16.45
N ASN A 63 10.73 24.87 -16.38
CA ASN A 63 10.95 26.21 -16.90
C ASN A 63 12.43 26.31 -17.22
N MET A 64 12.86 27.49 -17.67
CA MET A 64 14.22 27.66 -18.16
C MET A 64 15.29 27.30 -17.15
N ASN A 65 14.98 27.45 -15.87
CA ASN A 65 15.98 27.28 -14.83
C ASN A 65 15.74 26.08 -13.95
N LYS A 66 14.67 25.31 -14.18
CA LYS A 66 14.32 24.24 -13.26
C LYS A 66 14.15 22.93 -14.00
N LEU A 67 14.94 21.98 -13.61
CA LEU A 67 14.85 20.60 -14.10
C LEU A 67 14.11 19.78 -13.06
N SER A 68 13.12 19.04 -13.49
CA SER A 68 12.33 18.20 -12.61
C SER A 68 12.43 16.75 -13.04
N TYR A 69 12.02 15.87 -12.13
CA TYR A 69 12.09 14.44 -12.37
C TYR A 69 10.70 13.84 -12.24
N ALA A 70 10.47 12.82 -13.02
CA ALA A 70 9.26 12.02 -12.90
C ALA A 70 9.66 10.57 -12.76
N TYR A 71 8.94 9.85 -11.91
CA TYR A 71 9.14 8.42 -11.76
C TYR A 71 8.06 7.73 -12.58
N VAL A 72 8.50 7.05 -13.63
CA VAL A 72 7.58 6.51 -14.62
C VAL A 72 7.63 4.99 -14.58
N LEU A 73 6.48 4.35 -14.59
CA LEU A 73 6.42 2.90 -14.63
C LEU A 73 6.88 2.41 -15.98
N THR A 74 7.77 1.42 -15.97
CA THR A 74 8.14 0.72 -17.19
C THR A 74 7.03 -0.26 -17.56
N PRO A 75 7.06 -0.87 -18.76
CA PRO A 75 6.09 -1.92 -19.05
C PRO A 75 6.12 -3.03 -18.01
N LYS A 76 7.31 -3.39 -17.52
CA LYS A 76 7.44 -4.36 -16.45
C LYS A 76 6.81 -3.85 -15.17
N GLY A 77 6.93 -2.55 -14.91
CA GLY A 77 6.30 -1.94 -13.74
C GLY A 77 4.79 -1.96 -13.81
N LEU A 78 4.24 -1.73 -14.99
CA LEU A 78 2.80 -1.82 -15.18
C LEU A 78 2.29 -3.23 -14.92
N GLU A 79 3.03 -4.21 -15.40
CA GLU A 79 2.70 -5.60 -15.16
C GLU A 79 2.75 -5.92 -13.65
N GLU A 80 3.79 -5.44 -13.00
CA GLU A 80 3.92 -5.66 -11.56
C GLU A 80 2.79 -4.97 -10.78
N LYS A 81 2.37 -3.79 -11.24
CA LYS A 81 1.26 -3.10 -10.60
C LYS A 81 0.01 -3.97 -10.62
N ILE A 82 -0.26 -4.61 -11.74
CA ILE A 82 -1.40 -5.50 -11.85
C ILE A 82 -1.23 -6.69 -10.90
N ASN A 83 -0.06 -7.29 -10.92
CA ASN A 83 0.19 -8.48 -10.11
C ASN A 83 0.11 -8.20 -8.62
N VAL A 84 0.68 -7.07 -8.19
CA VAL A 84 0.66 -6.74 -6.77
C VAL A 84 -0.73 -6.34 -6.32
N THR A 85 -1.52 -5.74 -7.21
CA THR A 85 -2.90 -5.42 -6.90
C THR A 85 -3.68 -6.70 -6.63
N TYR A 86 -3.44 -7.73 -7.44
CA TYR A 86 -4.07 -9.02 -7.23
C TYR A 86 -3.70 -9.62 -5.88
N ARG A 87 -2.40 -9.63 -5.58
CA ARG A 87 -1.95 -10.19 -4.31
C ARG A 87 -2.49 -9.41 -3.13
N PHE A 88 -2.52 -8.10 -3.25
CA PHE A 88 -3.02 -7.24 -2.18
C PHE A 88 -4.52 -7.49 -1.97
N LEU A 89 -5.27 -7.58 -3.05
CA LEU A 89 -6.71 -7.87 -2.95
C LEU A 89 -6.95 -9.21 -2.26
N ARG A 90 -6.20 -10.23 -2.65
CA ARG A 90 -6.37 -11.55 -2.05
C ARG A 90 -6.10 -11.50 -0.57
N ARG A 91 -5.06 -10.78 -0.16
CA ARG A 91 -4.76 -10.64 1.26
C ARG A 91 -5.89 -9.91 1.99
N LYS A 92 -6.44 -8.88 1.37
CA LYS A 92 -7.53 -8.14 2.01
C LYS A 92 -8.77 -9.00 2.16
N ILE A 93 -9.04 -9.85 1.20
CA ILE A 93 -10.17 -10.78 1.30
C ILE A 93 -9.95 -11.75 2.44
N GLU A 94 -8.72 -12.27 2.58
CA GLU A 94 -8.40 -13.18 3.68
C GLU A 94 -8.55 -12.48 5.03
N GLU A 95 -8.11 -11.22 5.11
CA GLU A 95 -8.27 -10.44 6.33
C GLU A 95 -9.75 -10.22 6.64
N TYR A 96 -10.53 -9.94 5.61
CA TYR A 96 -11.96 -9.74 5.78
C TYR A 96 -12.62 -11.00 6.31
N ASP A 97 -12.29 -12.14 5.71
CA ASP A 97 -12.88 -13.41 6.13
C ASP A 97 -12.50 -13.74 7.58
N ALA A 98 -11.23 -13.52 7.93
CA ALA A 98 -10.78 -13.78 9.29
C ALA A 98 -11.48 -12.87 10.29
N LEU A 99 -11.61 -11.60 9.93
CA LEU A 99 -12.28 -10.63 10.80
C LEU A 99 -13.75 -10.97 10.94
N SER A 100 -14.40 -11.37 9.85
CA SER A 100 -15.80 -11.76 9.91
C SER A 100 -16.01 -12.95 10.83
N ALA A 101 -15.12 -13.93 10.75
CA ALA A 101 -15.19 -15.10 11.62
C ALA A 101 -14.98 -14.71 13.07
N GLU A 102 -14.04 -13.81 13.32
CA GLU A 102 -13.77 -13.35 14.67
C GLU A 102 -14.97 -12.60 15.25
N ILE A 103 -15.58 -11.75 14.44
CA ILE A 103 -16.75 -11.00 14.87
C ILE A 103 -17.89 -11.97 15.21
N GLU A 104 -18.08 -12.97 14.36
CA GLU A 104 -19.14 -13.94 14.61
C GLU A 104 -18.90 -14.70 15.90
N HIS A 105 -17.64 -15.06 16.13
CA HIS A 105 -17.28 -15.74 17.38
C HIS A 105 -17.58 -14.86 18.58
N LEU A 106 -17.23 -13.59 18.50
CA LEU A 106 -17.48 -12.66 19.59
C LEU A 106 -18.98 -12.45 19.83
N ARG A 107 -19.76 -12.41 18.74
CA ARG A 107 -21.21 -12.29 18.87
C ARG A 107 -21.78 -13.47 19.64
N GLN A 108 -21.31 -14.67 19.32
CA GLN A 108 -21.77 -15.85 20.03
C GLN A 108 -21.37 -15.82 21.49
N GLU A 109 -20.16 -15.33 21.78
CA GLU A 109 -19.71 -15.19 23.16
C GLU A 109 -20.63 -14.26 23.94
N VAL A 110 -20.96 -13.12 23.34
CA VAL A 110 -21.82 -12.15 23.98
C VAL A 110 -23.21 -12.75 24.24
N GLU A 111 -23.75 -13.44 23.25
CA GLU A 111 -25.06 -14.03 23.38
C GLU A 111 -25.11 -15.09 24.45
N LYS A 112 -24.11 -15.95 24.51
CA LYS A 112 -24.06 -17.00 25.48
C LYS A 112 -23.87 -16.48 26.90
N GLY A 113 -23.05 -15.45 27.04
CA GLY A 113 -22.74 -14.89 28.35
C GLY A 113 -23.66 -13.78 28.79
N ALA A 114 -24.59 -13.36 27.94
CA ALA A 114 -25.44 -12.22 28.24
C ALA A 114 -26.45 -12.57 29.33
N PRO A 115 -26.56 -11.72 30.33
CA PRO A 115 -27.62 -11.91 31.30
C PRO A 115 -28.97 -11.67 30.65
N GLU A 116 -29.99 -12.26 31.23
CA GLU A 116 -31.31 -12.14 30.70
C GLU A 116 -31.77 -10.70 30.58
N THR A 117 -31.49 -9.90 31.59
CA THR A 117 -31.88 -8.50 31.58
C THR A 117 -31.22 -7.76 30.44
N ARG A 118 -29.96 -8.06 30.16
CA ARG A 118 -29.26 -7.43 29.08
C ARG A 118 -29.85 -7.79 27.72
N SER A 119 -30.22 -9.05 27.57
CA SER A 119 -30.84 -9.53 26.37
C SER A 119 -32.12 -8.76 26.08
N ARG A 120 -32.94 -8.60 27.11
CA ARG A 120 -34.19 -7.86 26.97
C ARG A 120 -33.95 -6.38 26.70
N ALA A 121 -32.93 -5.83 27.35
CA ALA A 121 -32.60 -4.43 27.17
C ALA A 121 -32.13 -4.15 25.73
N GLY A 122 -31.56 -5.14 25.07
CA GLY A 122 -31.11 -5.00 23.71
C GLY A 122 -32.22 -5.07 22.68
N THR A 123 -33.41 -5.37 23.09
CA THR A 123 -34.54 -5.40 22.16
C THR A 123 -35.43 -4.13 22.23
#